data_580136008e8fbdd03a0c79806b3105df
#
_entry.id   580136008e8fbdd03a0c79806b3105df
#
_cell.length_a   1.000
_cell.length_b   1.000
_cell.length_c   1.000
_cell.angle_alpha   90.00
_cell.angle_beta   90.00
_cell.angle_gamma   90.00
#
_symmetry.space_group_name_H-M   'P 1'
#
loop_
_entity.id
_entity.type
_entity.pdbx_description
1 polymer ?
#
loop_
_entity_poly.entity_id
_entity_poly.type
_entity_poly.pdbx_seq_one_letter_code
_entity_poly.pdbx_strand_id
1 'polypeptide(L)'
;GFKASPYPGLWFNVFGGYQNLKNDLSYLGFDPSNIHSGSYLSFAQDNTENLYLGGEISYDYKDILGISAKYTYRNWDSKTEEYLLAVKPVSEMSFNVRIHPISALNINLGYDYISRKEVKEYAKMTAINDLHIGASYNVFKGVSVYAQVHNLLNKKYQYYLGYPTEGFNFLGGLSFRF
;
A
#
# COMPACT_ATOMS: atom_id res chain seq x y z
N GLY A 1 19.08 -10.02 -4.10
CA GLY A 1 18.12 -10.57 -3.14
C GLY A 1 18.40 -12.02 -2.84
N PHE A 2 17.84 -12.50 -1.76
CA PHE A 2 17.95 -13.88 -1.30
C PHE A 2 16.55 -14.43 -1.00
N LYS A 3 16.27 -15.65 -1.51
CA LYS A 3 14.99 -16.34 -1.30
C LYS A 3 15.23 -17.71 -0.74
N ALA A 4 14.43 -18.14 0.23
CA ALA A 4 14.48 -19.49 0.77
C ALA A 4 13.11 -19.98 1.25
N SER A 5 12.96 -21.29 1.28
CA SER A 5 11.81 -22.01 1.81
C SER A 5 12.31 -23.12 2.72
N PRO A 6 12.63 -22.82 4.01
CA PRO A 6 13.25 -23.76 4.92
C PRO A 6 12.31 -24.88 5.38
N TYR A 7 11.00 -24.65 5.33
CA TYR A 7 9.96 -25.62 5.71
C TYR A 7 8.80 -25.58 4.71
N PRO A 8 8.07 -26.69 4.56
CA PRO A 8 6.85 -26.70 3.76
C PRO A 8 5.89 -25.59 4.17
N GLY A 9 5.46 -24.79 3.19
CA GLY A 9 4.57 -23.66 3.41
C GLY A 9 5.23 -22.38 3.89
N LEU A 10 6.47 -22.41 4.40
CA LEU A 10 7.19 -21.20 4.81
C LEU A 10 8.12 -20.72 3.70
N TRP A 11 7.96 -19.48 3.32
CA TRP A 11 8.79 -18.83 2.34
C TRP A 11 9.21 -17.45 2.84
N PHE A 12 10.44 -17.05 2.56
CA PHE A 12 10.90 -15.70 2.81
C PHE A 12 11.82 -15.19 1.69
N ASN A 13 11.85 -13.88 1.55
CA ASN A 13 12.64 -13.15 0.59
C ASN A 13 13.22 -11.91 1.23
N VAL A 14 14.51 -11.68 1.05
CA VAL A 14 15.17 -10.42 1.39
C VAL A 14 15.70 -9.81 0.11
N PHE A 15 15.42 -8.55 -0.10
CA PHE A 15 15.81 -7.83 -1.32
C PHE A 15 16.26 -6.42 -1.01
N GLY A 16 17.06 -5.88 -1.89
CA GLY A 16 17.50 -4.51 -1.82
C GLY A 16 18.12 -4.09 -3.13
N GLY A 17 18.25 -2.79 -3.32
CA GLY A 17 18.82 -2.25 -4.54
C GLY A 17 18.97 -0.74 -4.48
N TYR A 18 19.62 -0.23 -5.51
CA TYR A 18 19.79 1.18 -5.76
C TYR A 18 19.13 1.53 -7.10
N GLN A 19 18.45 2.66 -7.13
CA GLN A 19 17.80 3.22 -8.30
C GLN A 19 18.28 4.65 -8.50
N ASN A 20 18.62 4.99 -9.74
CA ASN A 20 18.88 6.37 -10.17
C ASN A 20 17.84 6.68 -11.25
N LEU A 21 16.91 7.54 -10.92
CA LEU A 21 15.80 7.93 -11.77
C LEU A 21 16.10 9.30 -12.37
N LYS A 22 16.35 9.33 -13.67
CA LYS A 22 16.53 10.57 -14.40
C LYS A 22 15.18 11.12 -14.82
N ASN A 23 15.00 12.43 -14.63
CA ASN A 23 13.75 13.12 -14.97
C ASN A 23 12.53 12.49 -14.27
N ASP A 24 12.69 12.09 -13.01
CA ASP A 24 11.60 11.54 -12.20
C ASP A 24 10.52 12.61 -12.00
N LEU A 25 9.32 12.29 -12.46
CA LEU A 25 8.17 13.19 -12.37
C LEU A 25 7.36 12.87 -11.10
N SER A 26 7.25 13.85 -10.22
CA SER A 26 6.44 13.72 -9.02
C SER A 26 5.23 14.65 -9.10
N TYR A 27 4.05 14.07 -8.85
CA TYR A 27 2.81 14.83 -8.66
C TYR A 27 2.66 15.19 -7.18
N LEU A 28 2.74 16.48 -6.88
CA LEU A 28 2.76 16.98 -5.50
C LEU A 28 1.35 17.24 -4.95
N GLY A 29 0.36 17.35 -5.81
CA GLY A 29 -1.01 17.68 -5.42
C GLY A 29 -1.21 19.18 -5.23
N PHE A 30 -2.25 19.53 -4.48
CA PHE A 30 -2.64 20.90 -4.18
C PHE A 30 -2.28 21.23 -2.73
N ASP A 31 -1.45 22.25 -2.53
CA ASP A 31 -1.15 22.79 -1.20
C ASP A 31 -2.10 23.95 -0.88
N PRO A 32 -3.10 23.75 0.00
CA PRO A 32 -4.03 24.81 0.36
C PRO A 32 -3.39 25.95 1.15
N SER A 33 -2.19 25.77 1.70
CA SER A 33 -1.46 26.84 2.40
C SER A 33 -0.79 27.81 1.44
N ASN A 34 -0.65 27.45 0.17
CA ASN A 34 0.02 28.23 -0.87
C ASN A 34 -0.95 28.73 -1.96
N ILE A 35 -2.13 29.19 -1.55
CA ILE A 35 -3.22 29.64 -2.43
C ILE A 35 -2.81 30.84 -3.32
N HIS A 36 -1.79 31.58 -2.90
CA HIS A 36 -1.35 32.78 -3.63
C HIS A 36 -0.58 32.48 -4.92
N SER A 37 -0.12 31.26 -5.15
CA SER A 37 0.63 30.90 -6.35
C SER A 37 -0.22 30.53 -7.58
N GLY A 38 -1.54 30.41 -7.42
CA GLY A 38 -2.46 30.07 -8.52
C GLY A 38 -2.26 28.69 -9.14
N SER A 39 -1.39 27.87 -8.57
CA SER A 39 -1.04 26.55 -9.10
C SER A 39 -1.93 25.48 -8.50
N TYR A 40 -2.96 25.09 -9.22
CA TYR A 40 -3.86 23.98 -8.82
C TYR A 40 -3.25 22.58 -9.01
N LEU A 41 -2.14 22.48 -9.74
CA LEU A 41 -1.44 21.23 -10.02
C LEU A 41 0.06 21.51 -9.96
N SER A 42 0.72 20.91 -9.00
CA SER A 42 2.18 20.96 -8.91
C SER A 42 2.76 19.65 -9.44
N PHE A 43 3.46 19.74 -10.56
CA PHE A 43 4.37 18.72 -11.02
C PHE A 43 5.78 19.23 -10.80
N ALA A 44 6.63 18.31 -10.40
CA ALA A 44 8.04 18.62 -10.34
C ALA A 44 8.83 17.47 -10.92
N GLN A 45 9.93 17.79 -11.57
CA GLN A 45 10.78 16.85 -12.27
C GLN A 45 12.23 17.07 -11.87
N ASP A 46 12.86 16.01 -11.36
CA ASP A 46 14.27 16.04 -10.97
C ASP A 46 14.91 14.65 -11.12
N ASN A 47 16.23 14.60 -10.92
CA ASN A 47 16.94 13.35 -10.79
C ASN A 47 16.89 12.90 -9.34
N THR A 48 16.26 11.76 -9.08
CA THR A 48 16.15 11.20 -7.75
C THR A 48 16.93 9.90 -7.61
N GLU A 49 17.44 9.66 -6.43
CA GLU A 49 18.15 8.44 -6.05
C GLU A 49 17.37 7.73 -4.94
N ASN A 50 17.36 6.42 -4.97
CA ASN A 50 16.67 5.61 -3.98
C ASN A 50 17.51 4.38 -3.64
N LEU A 51 17.93 4.29 -2.39
CA LEU A 51 18.45 3.07 -1.80
C LEU A 51 17.32 2.38 -1.04
N TYR A 52 17.03 1.13 -1.37
CA TYR A 52 15.96 0.41 -0.68
C TYR A 52 16.40 -0.96 -0.18
N LEU A 53 15.81 -1.34 0.94
CA LEU A 53 15.94 -2.66 1.55
C LEU A 53 14.56 -3.14 1.97
N GLY A 54 14.28 -4.42 1.74
CA GLY A 54 13.00 -4.99 2.12
C GLY A 54 13.08 -6.47 2.41
N GLY A 55 12.00 -6.94 3.00
CA GLY A 55 11.79 -8.36 3.28
C GLY A 55 10.33 -8.73 3.12
N GLU A 56 10.13 -9.98 2.82
CA GLU A 56 8.81 -10.59 2.71
C GLU A 56 8.87 -11.98 3.33
N ILE A 57 7.85 -12.32 4.08
CA ILE A 57 7.66 -13.65 4.65
C ILE A 57 6.23 -14.10 4.38
N SER A 58 6.07 -15.36 4.02
CA SER A 58 4.74 -15.95 3.92
C SER A 58 4.75 -17.35 4.50
N TYR A 59 3.61 -17.71 5.04
CA TYR A 59 3.35 -19.04 5.57
C TYR A 59 1.96 -19.51 5.12
N ASP A 60 1.92 -20.65 4.46
CA ASP A 60 0.71 -21.32 4.05
C ASP A 60 0.56 -22.64 4.81
N TYR A 61 -0.48 -22.72 5.62
CA TYR A 61 -0.85 -23.94 6.33
C TYR A 61 -1.98 -24.62 5.60
N LYS A 62 -1.63 -25.63 4.82
CA LYS A 62 -2.56 -26.34 3.93
C LYS A 62 -3.34 -25.31 3.09
N ASP A 63 -4.59 -25.62 2.76
CA ASP A 63 -5.49 -24.68 2.07
C ASP A 63 -6.37 -23.89 3.06
N ILE A 64 -6.03 -23.90 4.36
CA ILE A 64 -6.87 -23.32 5.43
C ILE A 64 -6.43 -21.90 5.78
N LEU A 65 -5.12 -21.68 5.90
CA LEU A 65 -4.57 -20.43 6.40
C LEU A 65 -3.36 -20.01 5.58
N GLY A 66 -3.38 -18.79 5.08
CA GLY A 66 -2.22 -18.13 4.50
C GLY A 66 -1.96 -16.81 5.25
N ILE A 67 -0.71 -16.59 5.62
CA ILE A 67 -0.26 -15.34 6.26
C ILE A 67 0.92 -14.82 5.45
N SER A 68 0.90 -13.52 5.14
CA SER A 68 2.06 -12.87 4.52
C SER A 68 2.29 -11.50 5.11
N ALA A 69 3.57 -11.13 5.22
CA ALA A 69 4.00 -9.81 5.60
C ALA A 69 5.14 -9.36 4.68
N LYS A 70 5.08 -8.12 4.25
CA LYS A 70 6.11 -7.48 3.45
C LYS A 70 6.43 -6.12 4.04
N TYR A 71 7.71 -5.81 4.11
CA TYR A 71 8.20 -4.50 4.52
C TYR A 71 9.27 -4.02 3.54
N THR A 72 9.22 -2.73 3.19
CA THR A 72 10.25 -2.07 2.37
C THR A 72 10.57 -0.73 2.98
N TYR A 73 11.85 -0.51 3.25
CA TYR A 73 12.40 0.79 3.62
C TYR A 73 13.09 1.41 2.41
N ARG A 74 12.92 2.72 2.22
CA ARG A 74 13.50 3.50 1.13
C ARG A 74 14.18 4.74 1.68
N ASN A 75 15.39 4.98 1.24
CA ASN A 75 16.11 6.22 1.47
C ASN A 75 16.18 6.98 0.14
N TRP A 76 15.41 8.05 0.07
CA TRP A 76 15.33 8.90 -1.10
C TRP A 76 16.24 10.11 -0.96
N ASP A 77 16.92 10.47 -2.05
CA ASP A 77 17.68 11.69 -2.21
C ASP A 77 17.32 12.38 -3.52
N SER A 78 17.37 13.71 -3.52
CA SER A 78 17.12 14.57 -4.69
C SER A 78 18.24 15.59 -4.79
N LYS A 79 18.71 15.84 -6.01
CA LYS A 79 19.89 16.69 -6.22
C LYS A 79 19.60 18.19 -6.12
N THR A 80 18.36 18.59 -6.40
CA THR A 80 17.98 20.00 -6.49
C THR A 80 16.81 20.38 -5.58
N GLU A 81 15.82 19.51 -5.41
CA GLU A 81 14.56 19.92 -4.78
C GLU A 81 14.01 18.86 -3.82
N GLU A 82 14.31 18.99 -2.53
CA GLU A 82 13.85 18.05 -1.49
C GLU A 82 12.33 17.91 -1.40
N TYR A 83 11.56 18.97 -1.74
CA TYR A 83 10.10 18.92 -1.63
C TYR A 83 9.46 17.85 -2.54
N LEU A 84 10.14 17.46 -3.63
CA LEU A 84 9.71 16.34 -4.48
C LEU A 84 9.61 15.02 -3.73
N LEU A 85 10.38 14.91 -2.66
CA LEU A 85 10.46 13.68 -1.87
C LEU A 85 9.31 13.55 -0.87
N ALA A 86 8.53 14.63 -0.62
CA ALA A 86 7.44 14.61 0.35
C ALA A 86 6.33 13.60 0.01
N VAL A 87 6.13 13.31 -1.28
CA VAL A 87 5.15 12.32 -1.75
C VAL A 87 5.72 10.91 -1.87
N LYS A 88 7.05 10.76 -1.79
CA LYS A 88 7.71 9.47 -1.93
C LYS A 88 7.54 8.63 -0.65
N PRO A 89 7.23 7.34 -0.77
CA PRO A 89 7.13 6.46 0.39
C PRO A 89 8.51 6.20 0.99
N VAL A 90 8.62 6.27 2.31
CA VAL A 90 9.84 5.92 3.06
C VAL A 90 9.75 4.50 3.62
N SER A 91 8.63 4.17 4.22
CA SER A 91 8.36 2.82 4.72
C SER A 91 7.02 2.36 4.18
N GLU A 92 7.03 1.18 3.63
CA GLU A 92 5.83 0.50 3.14
C GLU A 92 5.74 -0.86 3.84
N MET A 93 4.60 -1.14 4.43
CA MET A 93 4.30 -2.44 5.04
C MET A 93 2.95 -2.92 4.55
N SER A 94 2.88 -4.19 4.18
CA SER A 94 1.61 -4.88 3.96
C SER A 94 1.59 -6.17 4.76
N PHE A 95 0.47 -6.43 5.39
CA PHE A 95 0.20 -7.65 6.13
C PHE A 95 -1.12 -8.23 5.65
N ASN A 96 -1.14 -9.52 5.31
CA ASN A 96 -2.33 -10.18 4.81
C ASN A 96 -2.54 -11.53 5.49
N VAL A 97 -3.78 -11.81 5.83
CA VAL A 97 -4.24 -13.11 6.32
C VAL A 97 -5.37 -13.58 5.43
N ARG A 98 -5.24 -14.79 4.94
CA ARG A 98 -6.26 -15.49 4.16
C ARG A 98 -6.70 -16.72 4.95
N ILE A 99 -8.00 -16.89 5.13
CA ILE A 99 -8.57 -18.00 5.89
C ILE A 99 -9.67 -18.68 5.05
N HIS A 100 -9.54 -19.98 4.91
CA HIS A 100 -10.53 -20.85 4.27
C HIS A 100 -11.04 -21.89 5.28
N PRO A 101 -11.93 -21.51 6.20
CA PRO A 101 -12.38 -22.41 7.26
C PRO A 101 -13.19 -23.59 6.71
N ILE A 102 -13.85 -23.38 5.58
CA ILE A 102 -14.52 -24.40 4.77
C ILE A 102 -14.32 -24.07 3.30
N SER A 103 -14.43 -25.04 2.42
CA SER A 103 -14.20 -24.86 0.97
C SER A 103 -15.08 -23.81 0.30
N ALA A 104 -16.23 -23.50 0.89
CA ALA A 104 -17.15 -22.48 0.36
C ALA A 104 -16.85 -21.07 0.85
N LEU A 105 -16.08 -20.87 1.92
CA LEU A 105 -15.86 -19.56 2.57
C LEU A 105 -14.42 -19.12 2.48
N ASN A 106 -14.21 -17.94 1.90
CA ASN A 106 -12.92 -17.24 1.92
C ASN A 106 -13.06 -15.97 2.76
N ILE A 107 -12.10 -15.75 3.66
CA ILE A 107 -11.98 -14.52 4.45
C ILE A 107 -10.57 -13.96 4.22
N ASN A 108 -10.47 -12.68 3.92
CA ASN A 108 -9.21 -11.97 3.76
C ASN A 108 -9.19 -10.79 4.71
N LEU A 109 -8.12 -10.65 5.48
CA LEU A 109 -7.81 -9.49 6.30
C LEU A 109 -6.51 -8.91 5.81
N GLY A 110 -6.47 -7.60 5.59
CA GLY A 110 -5.26 -6.91 5.16
C GLY A 110 -5.04 -5.62 5.92
N TYR A 111 -3.77 -5.27 6.08
CA TYR A 111 -3.35 -4.00 6.64
C TYR A 111 -2.20 -3.43 5.80
N ASP A 112 -2.38 -2.21 5.31
CA ASP A 112 -1.39 -1.47 4.55
C ASP A 112 -0.97 -0.21 5.31
N TYR A 113 0.34 -0.03 5.41
CA TYR A 113 0.96 1.15 5.99
C TYR A 113 1.96 1.75 5.01
N ILE A 114 1.85 3.07 4.79
CA ILE A 114 2.82 3.82 3.97
C ILE A 114 3.16 5.11 4.70
N SER A 115 4.43 5.28 5.08
CA SER A 115 4.94 6.56 5.57
C SER A 115 5.49 7.41 4.44
N ARG A 116 5.51 8.73 4.65
CA ARG A 116 6.07 9.71 3.72
C ARG A 116 7.31 10.36 4.31
N LYS A 117 8.19 10.87 3.46
CA LYS A 117 9.32 11.68 3.90
C LYS A 117 8.81 13.01 4.44
N GLU A 118 9.31 13.42 5.60
CA GLU A 118 9.07 14.76 6.14
C GLU A 118 10.09 15.71 5.52
N VAL A 119 9.59 16.72 4.83
CA VAL A 119 10.42 17.74 4.18
C VAL A 119 10.11 19.09 4.82
N LYS A 120 11.15 19.83 5.16
CA LYS A 120 11.02 21.18 5.74
C LYS A 120 10.28 22.09 4.75
N GLU A 121 9.46 22.98 5.30
CA GLU A 121 8.71 23.97 4.52
C GLU A 121 7.68 23.41 3.54
N TYR A 122 7.40 22.10 3.62
CA TYR A 122 6.34 21.47 2.84
C TYR A 122 5.31 20.82 3.76
N ALA A 123 4.04 20.85 3.33
CA ALA A 123 2.96 20.30 4.14
C ALA A 123 3.17 18.81 4.42
N LYS A 124 3.15 18.44 5.69
CA LYS A 124 3.32 17.05 6.12
C LYS A 124 2.14 16.21 5.70
N MET A 125 2.41 15.19 4.91
CA MET A 125 1.41 14.19 4.57
C MET A 125 1.33 13.13 5.67
N THR A 126 0.11 12.84 6.12
CA THR A 126 -0.12 11.76 7.09
C THR A 126 0.20 10.40 6.49
N ALA A 127 0.69 9.49 7.31
CA ALA A 127 0.89 8.11 6.90
C ALA A 127 -0.45 7.45 6.53
N ILE A 128 -0.42 6.64 5.51
CA ILE A 128 -1.55 5.78 5.12
C ILE A 128 -1.60 4.61 6.08
N ASN A 129 -2.79 4.35 6.61
CA ASN A 129 -3.09 3.23 7.49
C ASN A 129 -4.44 2.66 7.05
N ASP A 130 -4.41 1.65 6.22
CA ASP A 130 -5.61 1.00 5.72
C ASP A 130 -5.74 -0.41 6.27
N LEU A 131 -6.72 -0.61 7.12
CA LEU A 131 -7.16 -1.92 7.58
C LEU A 131 -8.41 -2.30 6.80
N HIS A 132 -8.37 -3.43 6.12
CA HIS A 132 -9.47 -3.90 5.29
C HIS A 132 -9.77 -5.38 5.54
N ILE A 133 -11.02 -5.74 5.34
CA ILE A 133 -11.51 -7.11 5.44
C ILE A 133 -12.45 -7.42 4.29
N GLY A 134 -12.33 -8.62 3.75
CA GLY A 134 -13.23 -9.13 2.74
C GLY A 134 -13.64 -10.56 3.05
N ALA A 135 -14.83 -10.92 2.62
CA ALA A 135 -15.31 -12.29 2.67
C ALA A 135 -16.06 -12.64 1.39
N SER A 136 -15.95 -13.87 0.95
CA SER A 136 -16.75 -14.41 -0.13
C SER A 136 -17.24 -15.81 0.23
N TYR A 137 -18.50 -16.09 -0.10
CA TYR A 137 -19.13 -17.36 0.16
C TYR A 137 -19.79 -17.93 -1.10
N ASN A 138 -19.42 -19.15 -1.44
CA ASN A 138 -20.02 -19.91 -2.53
C ASN A 138 -21.34 -20.52 -2.04
N VAL A 139 -22.45 -19.93 -2.43
CA VAL A 139 -23.80 -20.35 -1.98
C VAL A 139 -24.17 -21.69 -2.62
N PHE A 140 -23.95 -21.81 -3.92
CA PHE A 140 -24.08 -23.04 -4.70
C PHE A 140 -23.24 -22.94 -5.98
N LYS A 141 -23.19 -24.02 -6.77
CA LYS A 141 -22.37 -24.09 -7.97
C LYS A 141 -22.66 -22.91 -8.90
N GLY A 142 -21.61 -22.13 -9.17
CA GLY A 142 -21.69 -20.96 -10.05
C GLY A 142 -22.23 -19.69 -9.42
N VAL A 143 -22.62 -19.66 -8.13
CA VAL A 143 -23.12 -18.46 -7.46
C VAL A 143 -22.36 -18.20 -6.16
N SER A 144 -21.82 -17.00 -6.05
CA SER A 144 -21.11 -16.53 -4.86
C SER A 144 -21.62 -15.17 -4.42
N VAL A 145 -21.62 -14.91 -3.13
CA VAL A 145 -21.83 -13.60 -2.51
C VAL A 145 -20.49 -13.11 -1.95
N TYR A 146 -20.24 -11.82 -2.05
CA TYR A 146 -19.04 -11.23 -1.44
C TYR A 146 -19.36 -9.89 -0.79
N ALA A 147 -18.53 -9.56 0.21
CA ALA A 147 -18.53 -8.28 0.89
C ALA A 147 -17.10 -7.88 1.20
N GLN A 148 -16.80 -6.59 1.07
CA GLN A 148 -15.51 -6.00 1.39
C GLN A 148 -15.71 -4.69 2.14
N VAL A 149 -14.86 -4.46 3.12
CA VAL A 149 -14.80 -3.22 3.88
C VAL A 149 -13.37 -2.71 3.81
N HIS A 150 -13.20 -1.48 3.36
CA HIS A 150 -11.93 -0.78 3.33
C HIS A 150 -11.91 0.34 4.36
N ASN A 151 -10.72 0.71 4.78
CA ASN A 151 -10.48 1.76 5.75
C ASN A 151 -11.34 1.58 7.03
N LEU A 152 -11.28 0.38 7.61
CA LEU A 152 -11.98 0.04 8.88
C LEU A 152 -11.65 1.00 10.02
N LEU A 153 -10.45 1.60 10.00
CA LEU A 153 -10.00 2.56 10.99
C LEU A 153 -10.61 3.96 10.79
N ASN A 154 -11.33 4.14 9.68
CA ASN A 154 -11.93 5.43 9.25
C ASN A 154 -10.93 6.59 9.33
N LYS A 155 -9.67 6.34 8.93
CA LYS A 155 -8.62 7.35 8.93
C LYS A 155 -8.67 8.15 7.64
N LYS A 156 -8.56 9.47 7.76
CA LYS A 156 -8.38 10.34 6.60
C LYS A 156 -6.90 10.42 6.28
N TYR A 157 -6.53 9.95 5.12
CA TYR A 157 -5.18 10.05 4.57
C TYR A 157 -5.24 10.54 3.12
N GLN A 158 -4.10 10.86 2.56
CA GLN A 158 -4.01 11.40 1.21
C GLN A 158 -2.93 10.65 0.44
N TYR A 159 -3.21 10.26 -0.79
CA TYR A 159 -2.18 9.79 -1.72
C TYR A 159 -1.43 10.98 -2.33
N TYR A 160 -2.15 12.03 -2.60
CA TYR A 160 -1.63 13.31 -3.09
C TYR A 160 -2.14 14.42 -2.19
N LEU A 161 -1.31 15.44 -1.96
CA LEU A 161 -1.67 16.54 -1.10
C LEU A 161 -2.95 17.24 -1.62
N GLY A 162 -3.88 17.52 -0.72
CA GLY A 162 -5.17 18.14 -1.05
C GLY A 162 -6.23 17.17 -1.57
N TYR A 163 -5.90 15.88 -1.76
CA TYR A 163 -6.84 14.87 -2.23
C TYR A 163 -7.04 13.79 -1.16
N PRO A 164 -7.92 14.03 -0.18
CA PRO A 164 -8.23 13.05 0.85
C PRO A 164 -8.92 11.84 0.23
N THR A 165 -8.57 10.67 0.74
CA THR A 165 -9.24 9.42 0.39
C THR A 165 -10.61 9.34 1.07
N GLU A 166 -11.43 8.44 0.56
CA GLU A 166 -12.66 8.04 1.20
C GLU A 166 -12.36 7.51 2.61
N GLY A 167 -13.25 7.75 3.55
CA GLY A 167 -13.24 7.12 4.86
C GLY A 167 -13.63 5.65 4.77
N PHE A 168 -14.24 5.15 5.82
CA PHE A 168 -14.84 3.82 5.81
C PHE A 168 -15.74 3.64 4.59
N ASN A 169 -15.47 2.58 3.81
CA ASN A 169 -16.31 2.23 2.67
C ASN A 169 -16.62 0.73 2.63
N PHE A 170 -17.76 0.41 2.09
CA PHE A 170 -18.28 -0.94 1.97
C PHE A 170 -18.67 -1.23 0.53
N LEU A 171 -18.28 -2.40 0.06
CA LEU A 171 -18.68 -2.96 -1.23
C LEU A 171 -19.22 -4.37 -1.02
N GLY A 172 -20.36 -4.68 -1.63
CA GLY A 172 -20.92 -6.03 -1.63
C GLY A 172 -21.57 -6.36 -2.95
N GLY A 173 -21.64 -7.64 -3.28
CA GLY A 173 -22.22 -8.07 -4.55
C GLY A 173 -22.37 -9.57 -4.69
N LEU A 174 -22.90 -9.94 -5.85
CA LEU A 174 -23.11 -11.31 -6.30
C LEU A 174 -22.23 -11.58 -7.52
N SER A 175 -21.69 -12.78 -7.60
CA SER A 175 -20.95 -13.27 -8.76
C SER A 175 -21.64 -14.52 -9.30
N PHE A 176 -21.82 -14.55 -10.62
CA PHE A 176 -22.40 -15.67 -11.33
C PHE A 176 -21.39 -16.21 -12.35
N ARG A 177 -21.18 -17.53 -12.35
CA ARG A 177 -20.33 -18.24 -13.32
C ARG A 177 -21.16 -19.29 -14.02
N PHE A 178 -21.33 -19.11 -15.32
CA PHE A 178 -22.05 -20.03 -16.22
C PHE A 178 -21.10 -21.03 -16.86
#